data_2b3a6f5a5c75ff9bb8cd8846a6b1fe9d
#
_entry.id   2b3a6f5a5c75ff9bb8cd8846a6b1fe9d
#
_cell.length_a   1.000
_cell.length_b   1.000
_cell.length_c   1.000
_cell.angle_alpha   90.00
_cell.angle_beta   90.00
_cell.angle_gamma   90.00
#
_symmetry.space_group_name_H-M   'P 1'
#
loop_
_entity.id
_entity.type
_entity.pdbx_description
1 polymer ?
#
loop_
_entity_poly.entity_id
_entity_poly.type
_entity_poly.pdbx_seq_one_letter_code
_entity_poly.pdbx_strand_id
1 'polypeptide(L)'
;MIISFEVDEISAEEIQRLSGADKLTIKATKYRKHRSLDANAYFWSLCGRIAEALGSDKWTVYIELLSRYGQYTHVVCRPEVVGKVKQEWRATEELGPVTVNGQQGIQLRCYIGSSNYDTREMSVLIDGTVSEAKELGIETLPPEEVERLKHEWDNIHPDG
;
A
#
# COMPACT_ATOMS: atom_id res chain seq x y z
N MET A 1 10.45 -16.22 30.23
CA MET A 1 10.90 -16.60 28.88
C MET A 1 9.68 -16.89 28.03
N ILE A 2 9.52 -16.21 26.91
CA ILE A 2 8.45 -16.46 25.96
C ILE A 2 9.05 -17.31 24.84
N ILE A 3 8.50 -18.50 24.63
CA ILE A 3 8.90 -19.37 23.51
C ILE A 3 7.78 -19.33 22.50
N SER A 4 8.07 -18.88 21.27
CA SER A 4 7.13 -18.92 20.15
C SER A 4 7.54 -20.03 19.21
N PHE A 5 6.61 -20.90 18.85
CA PHE A 5 6.80 -21.93 17.84
C PHE A 5 5.50 -22.10 17.03
N GLU A 6 5.66 -22.42 15.76
CA GLU A 6 4.55 -22.81 14.90
C GLU A 6 4.33 -24.30 15.02
N VAL A 7 3.10 -24.70 15.33
CA VAL A 7 2.71 -26.11 15.41
C VAL A 7 1.34 -26.27 14.77
N ASP A 8 1.23 -27.17 13.84
CA ASP A 8 -0.04 -27.52 13.22
C ASP A 8 -0.90 -28.36 14.18
N GLU A 9 -0.27 -29.09 15.08
CA GLU A 9 -0.91 -29.92 16.09
C GLU A 9 0.00 -30.03 17.33
N ILE A 10 -0.52 -29.72 18.50
CA ILE A 10 0.21 -29.86 19.78
C ILE A 10 -0.21 -31.14 20.45
N SER A 11 0.72 -32.07 20.61
CA SER A 11 0.50 -33.28 21.40
C SER A 11 0.61 -33.01 22.91
N ALA A 12 -0.11 -33.76 23.71
CA ALA A 12 -0.02 -33.71 25.18
C ALA A 12 1.41 -34.00 25.69
N GLU A 13 2.20 -34.78 24.94
CA GLU A 13 3.58 -35.12 25.27
C GLU A 13 4.53 -33.92 25.08
N GLU A 14 4.29 -33.07 24.06
CA GLU A 14 5.06 -31.86 23.83
C GLU A 14 4.78 -30.80 24.90
N ILE A 15 3.52 -30.69 25.33
CA ILE A 15 3.15 -29.82 26.43
C ILE A 15 3.86 -30.28 27.72
N GLN A 16 3.95 -31.60 27.95
CA GLN A 16 4.62 -32.15 29.10
C GLN A 16 6.14 -31.96 29.10
N ARG A 17 6.79 -31.97 27.93
CA ARG A 17 8.20 -31.64 27.77
C ARG A 17 8.53 -30.19 28.11
N LEU A 18 7.61 -29.26 27.85
CA LEU A 18 7.75 -27.85 28.16
C LEU A 18 7.45 -27.54 29.64
N SER A 19 6.90 -28.49 30.38
CA SER A 19 6.45 -28.29 31.76
C SER A 19 7.51 -28.57 32.83
N GLY A 20 8.75 -28.18 32.61
CA GLY A 20 9.79 -28.13 33.66
C GLY A 20 9.53 -27.06 34.74
N ALA A 21 8.39 -26.36 34.70
CA ALA A 21 7.99 -25.32 35.63
C ALA A 21 6.76 -25.73 36.41
N ASP A 22 6.67 -25.38 37.70
CA ASP A 22 5.54 -25.69 38.59
C ASP A 22 4.19 -25.12 38.13
N LYS A 23 4.21 -24.16 37.22
CA LYS A 23 3.02 -23.62 36.58
C LYS A 23 3.33 -23.21 35.12
N LEU A 24 2.53 -23.72 34.20
CA LEU A 24 2.58 -23.36 32.80
C LEU A 24 1.28 -22.66 32.39
N THR A 25 1.38 -21.45 31.87
CA THR A 25 0.23 -20.77 31.29
C THR A 25 0.36 -20.81 29.77
N ILE A 26 -0.55 -21.51 29.10
CA ILE A 26 -0.61 -21.58 27.64
C ILE A 26 -1.66 -20.60 27.17
N LYS A 27 -1.25 -19.62 26.37
CA LYS A 27 -2.16 -18.70 25.70
C LYS A 27 -2.26 -19.09 24.23
N ALA A 28 -3.33 -19.80 23.88
CA ALA A 28 -3.64 -20.07 22.48
C ALA A 28 -4.35 -18.85 21.87
N THR A 29 -3.73 -18.24 20.90
CA THR A 29 -4.36 -17.20 20.08
C THR A 29 -4.46 -17.72 18.66
N LYS A 30 -5.56 -17.40 17.96
CA LYS A 30 -5.67 -17.73 16.54
C LYS A 30 -4.44 -17.13 15.83
N TYR A 31 -3.65 -17.99 15.21
CA TYR A 31 -2.51 -17.54 14.42
C TYR A 31 -3.03 -16.56 13.36
N ARG A 32 -2.70 -15.31 13.53
CA ARG A 32 -2.77 -14.36 12.44
C ARG A 32 -1.37 -14.36 11.85
N LYS A 33 -1.21 -14.99 10.69
CA LYS A 33 -0.04 -14.75 9.87
C LYS A 33 0.27 -13.27 10.01
N HIS A 34 1.43 -12.93 10.62
CA HIS A 34 1.89 -11.54 10.59
C HIS A 34 1.66 -11.11 9.17
N ARG A 35 0.87 -10.06 8.95
CA ARG A 35 0.73 -9.52 7.59
C ARG A 35 2.16 -9.33 7.12
N SER A 36 2.62 -10.29 6.33
CA SER A 36 3.82 -10.08 5.55
C SER A 36 3.61 -8.72 4.93
N LEU A 37 4.61 -7.86 5.01
CA LEU A 37 4.56 -6.54 4.39
C LEU A 37 4.00 -6.77 2.99
N ASP A 38 2.74 -6.42 2.72
CA ASP A 38 2.18 -6.56 1.39
C ASP A 38 2.73 -5.44 0.49
N ALA A 39 2.55 -5.58 -0.80
CA ALA A 39 3.08 -4.62 -1.77
C ALA A 39 2.62 -3.18 -1.49
N ASN A 40 1.36 -2.99 -1.10
CA ASN A 40 0.83 -1.67 -0.78
C ASN A 40 1.45 -1.09 0.51
N ALA A 41 1.64 -1.92 1.55
CA ALA A 41 2.30 -1.50 2.78
C ALA A 41 3.78 -1.14 2.52
N TYR A 42 4.46 -1.89 1.66
CA TYR A 42 5.81 -1.56 1.23
C TYR A 42 5.88 -0.24 0.46
N PHE A 43 4.97 -0.03 -0.47
CA PHE A 43 4.84 1.25 -1.17
C PHE A 43 4.67 2.42 -0.19
N TRP A 44 3.77 2.31 0.80
CA TRP A 44 3.58 3.33 1.82
C TRP A 44 4.83 3.55 2.70
N SER A 45 5.57 2.50 2.99
CA SER A 45 6.85 2.59 3.70
C SER A 45 7.87 3.40 2.91
N LEU A 46 7.99 3.14 1.61
CA LEU A 46 8.86 3.91 0.72
C LEU A 46 8.43 5.38 0.59
N CYS A 47 7.14 5.65 0.50
CA CYS A 47 6.61 7.03 0.52
C CYS A 47 7.10 7.79 1.76
N GLY A 48 7.04 7.17 2.93
CA GLY A 48 7.50 7.78 4.19
C GLY A 48 9.01 8.07 4.17
N ARG A 49 9.81 7.13 3.71
CA ARG A 49 11.28 7.27 3.63
C ARG A 49 11.71 8.30 2.59
N ILE A 50 11.03 8.35 1.45
CA ILE A 50 11.25 9.39 0.43
C ILE A 50 10.87 10.77 0.98
N ALA A 51 9.73 10.88 1.65
CA ALA A 51 9.28 12.12 2.28
C ALA A 51 10.31 12.64 3.29
N GLU A 52 10.85 11.76 4.14
CA GLU A 52 11.90 12.10 5.09
C GLU A 52 13.17 12.59 4.39
N ALA A 53 13.62 11.90 3.35
CA ALA A 53 14.80 12.29 2.57
C ALA A 53 14.65 13.63 1.86
N LEU A 54 13.44 13.97 1.41
CA LEU A 54 13.14 15.22 0.68
C LEU A 54 12.69 16.36 1.60
N GLY A 55 12.49 16.12 2.90
CA GLY A 55 11.92 17.11 3.82
C GLY A 55 10.46 17.47 3.48
N SER A 56 9.71 16.49 2.97
CA SER A 56 8.30 16.61 2.57
C SER A 56 7.41 15.77 3.47
N ASP A 57 6.11 15.81 3.26
CA ASP A 57 5.16 14.93 3.93
C ASP A 57 4.83 13.70 3.07
N LYS A 58 4.46 12.63 3.76
CA LYS A 58 4.18 11.32 3.16
C LYS A 58 3.04 11.36 2.15
N TRP A 59 2.02 12.17 2.40
CA TRP A 59 0.86 12.29 1.51
C TRP A 59 1.22 12.99 0.19
N THR A 60 1.99 14.06 0.26
CA THR A 60 2.50 14.76 -0.93
C THR A 60 3.31 13.81 -1.80
N VAL A 61 4.24 13.04 -1.22
CA VAL A 61 5.02 12.03 -1.95
C VAL A 61 4.12 10.95 -2.55
N TYR A 62 3.13 10.48 -1.81
CA TYR A 62 2.13 9.52 -2.31
C TYR A 62 1.46 10.03 -3.58
N ILE A 63 0.95 11.26 -3.57
CA ILE A 63 0.28 11.85 -4.74
C ILE A 63 1.25 12.03 -5.91
N GLU A 64 2.47 12.46 -5.67
CA GLU A 64 3.49 12.60 -6.71
C GLU A 64 3.81 11.26 -7.37
N LEU A 65 3.98 10.20 -6.60
CA LEU A 65 4.23 8.87 -7.13
C LEU A 65 3.02 8.31 -7.89
N LEU A 66 1.80 8.54 -7.41
CA LEU A 66 0.60 8.20 -8.17
C LEU A 66 0.48 8.97 -9.48
N SER A 67 0.91 10.23 -9.50
CA SER A 67 0.88 11.04 -10.74
C SER A 67 1.82 10.53 -11.81
N ARG A 68 2.93 9.88 -11.42
CA ARG A 68 3.95 9.35 -12.33
C ARG A 68 3.72 7.88 -12.69
N TYR A 69 3.35 7.06 -11.72
CA TYR A 69 3.32 5.60 -11.85
C TYR A 69 1.96 4.97 -11.53
N GLY A 70 1.04 5.76 -11.00
CA GLY A 70 -0.26 5.28 -10.54
C GLY A 70 -1.37 5.41 -11.58
N GLN A 71 -2.59 5.16 -11.11
CA GLN A 71 -3.81 5.21 -11.91
C GLN A 71 -4.65 6.42 -11.53
N TYR A 72 -5.09 7.14 -12.53
CA TYR A 72 -5.99 8.29 -12.40
C TYR A 72 -6.93 8.39 -13.59
N THR A 73 -7.99 9.16 -13.42
CA THR A 73 -8.90 9.54 -14.51
C THR A 73 -9.14 11.05 -14.49
N HIS A 74 -9.55 11.60 -15.61
CA HIS A 74 -9.96 12.99 -15.68
C HIS A 74 -11.48 13.10 -15.58
N VAL A 75 -11.94 14.02 -14.75
CA VAL A 75 -13.34 14.34 -14.58
C VAL A 75 -13.54 15.82 -14.86
N VAL A 76 -14.54 16.14 -15.66
CA VAL A 76 -14.98 17.52 -15.87
C VAL A 76 -16.33 17.67 -15.19
N CYS A 77 -16.45 18.61 -14.29
CA CYS A 77 -17.68 18.87 -13.57
C CYS A 77 -17.98 20.37 -13.48
N ARG A 78 -19.21 20.71 -13.14
CA ARG A 78 -19.60 22.10 -12.88
C ARG A 78 -18.87 22.60 -11.62
N PRO A 79 -18.53 23.92 -11.56
CA PRO A 79 -17.85 24.48 -10.40
C PRO A 79 -18.52 24.17 -9.05
N GLU A 80 -19.86 24.16 -9.00
CA GLU A 80 -20.67 23.95 -7.80
C GLU A 80 -20.55 22.53 -7.22
N VAL A 81 -20.15 21.54 -8.03
CA VAL A 81 -20.06 20.14 -7.58
C VAL A 81 -18.60 19.66 -7.35
N VAL A 82 -17.62 20.52 -7.56
CA VAL A 82 -16.18 20.19 -7.35
C VAL A 82 -15.94 19.64 -5.94
N GLY A 83 -16.50 20.28 -4.92
CA GLY A 83 -16.34 19.83 -3.53
C GLY A 83 -16.88 18.42 -3.29
N LYS A 84 -18.02 18.10 -3.92
CA LYS A 84 -18.63 16.77 -3.83
C LYS A 84 -17.77 15.72 -4.53
N VAL A 85 -17.27 16.01 -5.73
CA VAL A 85 -16.37 15.11 -6.45
C VAL A 85 -15.11 14.82 -5.64
N LYS A 86 -14.51 15.85 -5.05
CA LYS A 86 -13.31 15.70 -4.20
C LYS A 86 -13.53 14.79 -2.99
N GLN A 87 -14.74 14.71 -2.45
CA GLN A 87 -15.07 13.83 -1.32
C GLN A 87 -15.20 12.35 -1.71
N GLU A 88 -15.53 12.06 -2.95
CA GLU A 88 -15.74 10.69 -3.44
C GLU A 88 -14.42 9.99 -3.84
N TRP A 89 -13.36 10.75 -4.07
CA TRP A 89 -12.07 10.22 -4.52
C TRP A 89 -11.01 10.25 -3.43
N ARG A 90 -10.10 9.29 -3.49
CA ARG A 90 -8.97 9.20 -2.53
C ARG A 90 -8.13 10.47 -2.52
N ALA A 91 -7.85 11.00 -3.70
CA ALA A 91 -7.16 12.25 -3.92
C ALA A 91 -7.55 12.85 -5.25
N THR A 92 -7.51 14.16 -5.34
CA THR A 92 -7.83 14.91 -6.56
C THR A 92 -6.85 16.06 -6.74
N GLU A 93 -6.59 16.40 -7.98
CA GLU A 93 -5.83 17.58 -8.38
C GLU A 93 -6.70 18.40 -9.31
N GLU A 94 -6.88 19.68 -9.00
CA GLU A 94 -7.63 20.61 -9.85
C GLU A 94 -6.73 21.16 -10.95
N LEU A 95 -7.09 20.85 -12.19
CA LEU A 95 -6.29 21.24 -13.37
C LEU A 95 -6.72 22.60 -13.93
N GLY A 96 -7.87 23.10 -13.53
CA GLY A 96 -8.36 24.41 -13.91
C GLY A 96 -9.64 24.43 -14.72
N PRO A 97 -10.08 25.62 -15.17
CA PRO A 97 -11.30 25.79 -15.92
C PRO A 97 -11.15 25.23 -17.35
N VAL A 98 -12.26 24.70 -17.85
CA VAL A 98 -12.37 24.16 -19.20
C VAL A 98 -13.77 24.44 -19.74
N THR A 99 -13.89 24.64 -21.04
CA THR A 99 -15.16 24.82 -21.72
C THR A 99 -15.50 23.56 -22.53
N VAL A 100 -16.64 22.95 -22.23
CA VAL A 100 -17.13 21.77 -22.95
C VAL A 100 -18.52 22.08 -23.48
N ASN A 101 -18.72 21.98 -24.78
CA ASN A 101 -20.01 22.29 -25.44
C ASN A 101 -20.58 23.66 -25.06
N GLY A 102 -19.72 24.68 -24.95
CA GLY A 102 -20.12 26.05 -24.57
C GLY A 102 -20.41 26.23 -23.08
N GLN A 103 -20.25 25.21 -22.25
CA GLN A 103 -20.45 25.29 -20.81
C GLN A 103 -19.10 25.33 -20.07
N GLN A 104 -19.03 26.18 -19.05
CA GLN A 104 -17.90 26.26 -18.15
C GLN A 104 -17.87 25.06 -17.20
N GLY A 105 -16.69 24.43 -17.09
CA GLY A 105 -16.43 23.33 -16.17
C GLY A 105 -15.06 23.47 -15.51
N ILE A 106 -14.84 22.65 -14.51
CA ILE A 106 -13.53 22.48 -13.87
C ILE A 106 -13.05 21.06 -14.17
N GLN A 107 -11.83 20.97 -14.67
CA GLN A 107 -11.15 19.68 -14.89
C GLN A 107 -10.41 19.26 -13.63
N LEU A 108 -10.67 18.05 -13.22
CA LEU A 108 -10.01 17.39 -12.10
C LEU A 108 -9.27 16.15 -12.58
N ARG A 109 -8.09 15.91 -12.04
CA ARG A 109 -7.44 14.59 -12.07
C ARG A 109 -7.81 13.87 -10.77
N CYS A 110 -8.42 12.71 -10.90
CA CYS A 110 -8.91 11.93 -9.78
C CYS A 110 -8.11 10.64 -9.66
N TYR A 111 -7.39 10.47 -8.54
CA TYR A 111 -6.49 9.35 -8.31
C TYR A 111 -7.21 8.16 -7.69
N ILE A 112 -7.00 6.99 -8.27
CA ILE A 112 -7.43 5.71 -7.70
C ILE A 112 -6.45 5.36 -6.60
N GLY A 113 -6.94 5.01 -5.41
CA GLY A 113 -6.10 4.60 -4.28
C GLY A 113 -5.37 3.29 -4.58
N SER A 114 -4.09 3.22 -4.22
CA SER A 114 -3.21 2.08 -4.51
C SER A 114 -3.70 0.75 -3.93
N SER A 115 -4.51 0.76 -2.87
CA SER A 115 -5.11 -0.46 -2.31
C SER A 115 -6.10 -1.16 -3.26
N ASN A 116 -6.56 -0.47 -4.30
CA ASN A 116 -7.49 -1.00 -5.31
C ASN A 116 -6.81 -1.40 -6.63
N TYR A 117 -5.49 -1.33 -6.67
CA TYR A 117 -4.73 -1.67 -7.88
C TYR A 117 -4.74 -3.17 -8.15
N ASP A 118 -4.83 -3.53 -9.42
CA ASP A 118 -4.53 -4.89 -9.86
C ASP A 118 -3.01 -5.17 -9.77
N THR A 119 -2.62 -6.39 -10.08
CA THR A 119 -1.22 -6.84 -9.98
C THR A 119 -0.29 -6.05 -10.91
N ARG A 120 -0.73 -5.77 -12.12
CA ARG A 120 0.05 -5.02 -13.10
C ARG A 120 0.22 -3.57 -12.67
N GLU A 121 -0.85 -2.93 -12.25
CA GLU A 121 -0.84 -1.55 -11.75
C GLU A 121 0.04 -1.40 -10.51
N MET A 122 -0.06 -2.34 -9.57
CA MET A 122 0.78 -2.37 -8.38
C MET A 122 2.25 -2.62 -8.74
N SER A 123 2.55 -3.49 -9.70
CA SER A 123 3.91 -3.74 -10.19
C SER A 123 4.55 -2.47 -10.74
N VAL A 124 3.86 -1.74 -11.59
CA VAL A 124 4.35 -0.47 -12.17
C VAL A 124 4.62 0.55 -11.06
N LEU A 125 3.69 0.69 -10.11
CA LEU A 125 3.83 1.61 -8.99
C LEU A 125 5.04 1.27 -8.12
N ILE A 126 5.21 0.01 -7.76
CA ILE A 126 6.34 -0.46 -6.93
C ILE A 126 7.67 -0.24 -7.66
N ASP A 127 7.77 -0.63 -8.92
CA ASP A 127 9.01 -0.51 -9.68
C ASP A 127 9.44 0.96 -9.83
N GLY A 128 8.51 1.85 -10.13
CA GLY A 128 8.77 3.28 -10.21
C GLY A 128 9.21 3.85 -8.86
N THR A 129 8.52 3.49 -7.79
CA THR A 129 8.83 3.96 -6.43
C THR A 129 10.20 3.46 -5.95
N VAL A 130 10.53 2.21 -6.21
CA VAL A 130 11.85 1.63 -5.89
C VAL A 130 12.95 2.35 -6.64
N SER A 131 12.74 2.67 -7.91
CA SER A 131 13.71 3.43 -8.71
C SER A 131 13.96 4.82 -8.12
N GLU A 132 12.91 5.57 -7.78
CA GLU A 132 13.00 6.88 -7.13
C GLU A 132 13.72 6.81 -5.77
N ALA A 133 13.40 5.79 -4.97
CA ALA A 133 14.05 5.58 -3.68
C ALA A 133 15.57 5.32 -3.83
N LYS A 134 15.97 4.50 -4.81
CA LYS A 134 17.38 4.22 -5.10
C LYS A 134 18.14 5.47 -5.54
N GLU A 135 17.53 6.31 -6.35
CA GLU A 135 18.13 7.59 -6.78
C GLU A 135 18.41 8.53 -5.59
N LEU A 136 17.59 8.45 -4.55
CA LEU A 136 17.79 9.20 -3.31
C LEU A 136 18.74 8.52 -2.31
N GLY A 137 19.34 7.38 -2.67
CA GLY A 137 20.22 6.62 -1.80
C GLY A 137 19.48 5.88 -0.68
N ILE A 138 18.18 5.68 -0.80
CA ILE A 138 17.36 4.92 0.16
C ILE A 138 17.54 3.43 -0.09
N GLU A 139 17.83 2.68 0.97
CA GLU A 139 17.90 1.23 0.90
C GLU A 139 16.51 0.64 0.60
N THR A 140 16.47 -0.23 -0.39
CA THR A 140 15.26 -0.93 -0.83
C THR A 140 15.40 -2.44 -0.60
N LEU A 141 14.28 -3.16 -0.59
CA LEU A 141 14.30 -4.61 -0.51
C LEU A 141 15.06 -5.21 -1.70
N PRO A 142 15.71 -6.40 -1.52
CA PRO A 142 16.30 -7.14 -2.62
C PRO A 142 15.26 -7.41 -3.73
N PRO A 143 15.68 -7.50 -5.01
CA PRO A 143 14.77 -7.73 -6.13
C PRO A 143 13.85 -8.93 -5.95
N GLU A 144 14.35 -10.05 -5.40
CA GLU A 144 13.57 -11.27 -5.14
C GLU A 144 12.45 -11.05 -4.12
N GLU A 145 12.69 -10.21 -3.11
CA GLU A 145 11.67 -9.85 -2.13
C GLU A 145 10.59 -8.94 -2.74
N VAL A 146 10.98 -8.01 -3.59
CA VAL A 146 10.04 -7.15 -4.32
C VAL A 146 9.15 -7.99 -5.25
N GLU A 147 9.73 -8.93 -5.99
CA GLU A 147 8.97 -9.83 -6.86
C GLU A 147 8.02 -10.74 -6.06
N ARG A 148 8.45 -11.20 -4.87
CA ARG A 148 7.58 -11.95 -3.96
C ARG A 148 6.37 -11.13 -3.52
N LEU A 149 6.56 -9.86 -3.15
CA LEU A 149 5.46 -8.96 -2.77
C LEU A 149 4.45 -8.76 -3.90
N LYS A 150 4.93 -8.61 -5.14
CA LYS A 150 4.07 -8.47 -6.31
C LYS A 150 3.27 -9.73 -6.56
N HIS A 151 3.89 -10.91 -6.43
CA HIS A 151 3.23 -12.19 -6.61
C HIS A 151 2.19 -12.47 -5.51
N GLU A 152 2.50 -12.12 -4.25
CA GLU A 152 1.55 -12.22 -3.15
C GLU A 152 0.35 -11.28 -3.32
N TRP A 153 0.56 -10.11 -3.93
CA TRP A 153 -0.51 -9.17 -4.27
C TRP A 153 -1.52 -9.77 -5.26
N ASP A 154 -1.05 -10.50 -6.25
CA ASP A 154 -1.88 -11.24 -7.21
C ASP A 154 -2.83 -12.24 -6.53
N ASN A 155 -2.36 -12.93 -5.50
CA ASN A 155 -3.17 -13.88 -4.74
C ASN A 155 -4.27 -13.21 -3.89
N ILE A 156 -4.08 -11.95 -3.51
CA ILE A 156 -5.05 -11.18 -2.70
C ILE A 156 -6.05 -10.44 -3.60
N HIS A 157 -5.61 -10.02 -4.76
CA HIS A 157 -6.38 -9.28 -5.76
C HIS A 157 -6.32 -10.01 -7.10
N PRO A 158 -6.91 -11.23 -7.20
CA PRO A 158 -6.97 -11.91 -8.49
C PRO A 158 -7.74 -11.01 -9.46
N ASP A 159 -7.21 -10.91 -10.67
CA ASP A 159 -7.82 -10.13 -11.75
C ASP A 159 -9.30 -10.52 -11.86
N GLY A 160 -10.13 -9.52 -11.68
CA GLY A 160 -11.56 -9.67 -11.84
C GLY A 160 -11.96 -9.84 -13.31
#